data_9229679eee055a6226e9e3b55b9f1ac7
#
_entry.id   9229679eee055a6226e9e3b55b9f1ac7
#
_cell.length_a   1.000
_cell.length_b   1.000
_cell.length_c   1.000
_cell.angle_alpha   90.00
_cell.angle_beta   90.00
_cell.angle_gamma   90.00
#
_symmetry.space_group_name_H-M   'P 1'
#
loop_
_entity.id
_entity.type
_entity.pdbx_description
1 polymer ?
#
loop_
_entity_poly.entity_id
_entity_poly.type
_entity_poly.pdbx_seq_one_letter_code
_entity_poly.pdbx_strand_id
1 'polypeptide(L)'
;MQPQPPQEEVPMVVLIIVILFYTAPIWMLLGTWIIGKMAEKKHYQSIRERESAWVHIPALTGKQVPELPTAYDSQLVVGSVVVSVDHFKRWLSKFRMIFGGEMKSYASVIDRGRREAILRMKEACPDADMFLNCRLETSTVSNGKGKAVGCAEVLAYGTAVRLNKTAE
;
A
#
# COMPACT_ATOMS: atom_id res chain seq x y z
N MET A 1 -40.06 -61.86 8.55
CA MET A 1 -38.95 -61.39 7.72
C MET A 1 -39.45 -60.13 7.01
N GLN A 2 -39.10 -58.92 7.49
CA GLN A 2 -39.46 -57.68 6.82
C GLN A 2 -38.42 -57.42 5.72
N PRO A 3 -38.83 -57.05 4.49
CA PRO A 3 -37.91 -56.70 3.42
C PRO A 3 -37.24 -55.37 3.80
N GLN A 4 -35.92 -55.35 3.71
CA GLN A 4 -35.17 -54.11 3.90
C GLN A 4 -35.51 -53.15 2.77
N PRO A 5 -35.66 -51.83 3.01
CA PRO A 5 -35.90 -50.84 1.98
C PRO A 5 -34.67 -50.77 1.03
N PRO A 6 -34.89 -50.53 -0.26
CA PRO A 6 -33.82 -50.38 -1.21
C PRO A 6 -32.88 -49.26 -0.75
N GLN A 7 -31.59 -49.55 -0.70
CA GLN A 7 -30.57 -48.52 -0.48
C GLN A 7 -30.49 -47.70 -1.76
N GLU A 8 -30.98 -46.48 -1.74
CA GLU A 8 -30.80 -45.54 -2.85
C GLU A 8 -29.32 -45.17 -2.91
N GLU A 9 -28.58 -45.77 -3.82
CA GLU A 9 -27.21 -45.38 -4.15
C GLU A 9 -27.21 -43.96 -4.76
N VAL A 10 -26.74 -42.97 -4.01
CA VAL A 10 -26.59 -41.59 -4.48
C VAL A 10 -25.66 -41.61 -5.68
N PRO A 11 -26.11 -41.23 -6.90
CA PRO A 11 -25.27 -41.27 -8.07
C PRO A 11 -23.99 -40.42 -7.86
N MET A 12 -22.84 -40.98 -8.23
CA MET A 12 -21.52 -40.39 -8.03
C MET A 12 -21.45 -38.93 -8.53
N VAL A 13 -22.20 -38.61 -9.59
CA VAL A 13 -22.33 -37.26 -10.16
C VAL A 13 -22.92 -36.28 -9.16
N VAL A 14 -23.95 -36.67 -8.41
CA VAL A 14 -24.57 -35.81 -7.37
C VAL A 14 -23.57 -35.53 -6.24
N LEU A 15 -22.82 -36.53 -5.84
CA LEU A 15 -21.79 -36.38 -4.81
C LEU A 15 -20.67 -35.42 -5.25
N ILE A 16 -20.24 -35.47 -6.51
CA ILE A 16 -19.26 -34.55 -7.09
C ILE A 16 -19.80 -33.12 -7.11
N ILE A 17 -21.04 -32.92 -7.54
CA ILE A 17 -21.69 -31.59 -7.58
C ILE A 17 -21.79 -31.01 -6.17
N VAL A 18 -22.18 -31.79 -5.18
CA VAL A 18 -22.27 -31.37 -3.78
C VAL A 18 -20.89 -30.94 -3.25
N ILE A 19 -19.85 -31.73 -3.49
CA ILE A 19 -18.48 -31.39 -3.08
C ILE A 19 -18.02 -30.10 -3.75
N LEU A 20 -18.22 -29.94 -5.06
CA LEU A 20 -17.89 -28.73 -5.80
C LEU A 20 -18.63 -27.50 -5.24
N PHE A 21 -19.91 -27.62 -4.93
CA PHE A 21 -20.72 -26.54 -4.37
C PHE A 21 -20.20 -26.09 -2.99
N TYR A 22 -19.88 -27.05 -2.10
CA TYR A 22 -19.35 -26.72 -0.76
C TYR A 22 -17.90 -26.25 -0.78
N THR A 23 -17.11 -26.65 -1.78
CA THR A 23 -15.71 -26.21 -1.89
C THR A 23 -15.54 -24.91 -2.68
N ALA A 24 -16.51 -24.52 -3.52
CA ALA A 24 -16.47 -23.31 -4.33
C ALA A 24 -16.14 -22.03 -3.55
N PRO A 25 -16.74 -21.74 -2.37
CA PRO A 25 -16.39 -20.55 -1.59
C PRO A 25 -14.93 -20.56 -1.11
N ILE A 26 -14.36 -21.73 -0.84
CA ILE A 26 -12.95 -21.87 -0.42
C ILE A 26 -12.04 -21.53 -1.59
N TRP A 27 -12.32 -22.02 -2.78
CA TRP A 27 -11.56 -21.69 -3.99
C TRP A 27 -11.66 -20.22 -4.37
N MET A 28 -12.83 -19.61 -4.19
CA MET A 28 -13.03 -18.18 -4.42
C MET A 28 -12.19 -17.33 -3.44
N LEU A 29 -12.15 -17.70 -2.17
CA LEU A 29 -11.32 -17.02 -1.15
C LEU A 29 -9.83 -17.18 -1.44
N LEU A 30 -9.38 -18.36 -1.83
CA LEU A 30 -7.99 -18.61 -2.23
C LEU A 30 -7.61 -17.79 -3.45
N GLY A 31 -8.47 -17.75 -4.48
CA GLY A 31 -8.25 -16.96 -5.69
C GLY A 31 -8.11 -15.46 -5.40
N THR A 32 -9.03 -14.89 -4.63
CA THR A 32 -8.96 -13.47 -4.25
C THR A 32 -7.73 -13.15 -3.41
N TRP A 33 -7.30 -14.06 -2.53
CA TRP A 33 -6.09 -13.89 -1.74
C TRP A 33 -4.81 -13.91 -2.61
N ILE A 34 -4.72 -14.82 -3.58
CA ILE A 34 -3.58 -14.91 -4.51
C ILE A 34 -3.50 -13.64 -5.36
N ILE A 35 -4.63 -13.21 -5.96
CA ILE A 35 -4.69 -12.00 -6.79
C ILE A 35 -4.28 -10.76 -5.97
N GLY A 36 -4.77 -10.64 -4.74
CA GLY A 36 -4.41 -9.55 -3.84
C GLY A 36 -2.91 -9.51 -3.54
N LYS A 37 -2.29 -10.67 -3.26
CA LYS A 37 -0.84 -10.76 -3.03
C LYS A 37 -0.02 -10.43 -4.27
N MET A 38 -0.47 -10.84 -5.45
CA MET A 38 0.21 -10.52 -6.72
C MET A 38 0.16 -9.02 -7.01
N ALA A 39 -0.99 -8.38 -6.83
CA ALA A 39 -1.15 -6.94 -7.00
C ALA A 39 -0.27 -6.15 -6.01
N GLU A 40 -0.23 -6.56 -4.75
CA GLU A 40 0.62 -5.96 -3.73
C GLU A 40 2.11 -6.08 -4.09
N LYS A 41 2.56 -7.27 -4.50
CA LYS A 41 3.95 -7.51 -4.92
C LYS A 41 4.34 -6.65 -6.12
N LYS A 42 3.49 -6.54 -7.14
CA LYS A 42 3.70 -5.69 -8.32
C LYS A 42 3.83 -4.22 -7.94
N HIS A 43 2.99 -3.76 -7.02
CA HIS A 43 3.05 -2.38 -6.56
C HIS A 43 4.34 -2.07 -5.78
N TYR A 44 4.77 -2.97 -4.88
CA TYR A 44 6.05 -2.83 -4.19
C TYR A 44 7.25 -2.85 -5.15
N GLN A 45 7.19 -3.66 -6.20
CA GLN A 45 8.23 -3.69 -7.22
C GLN A 45 8.31 -2.35 -7.96
N SER A 46 7.19 -1.79 -8.39
CA SER A 46 7.14 -0.47 -9.03
C SER A 46 7.70 0.65 -8.13
N ILE A 47 7.39 0.63 -6.83
CA ILE A 47 7.96 1.59 -5.88
C ILE A 47 9.49 1.45 -5.83
N ARG A 48 10.02 0.23 -5.71
CA ARG A 48 11.46 -0.02 -5.66
C ARG A 48 12.19 0.43 -6.91
N GLU A 49 11.62 0.18 -8.09
CA GLU A 49 12.19 0.60 -9.37
C GLU A 49 12.29 2.13 -9.45
N ARG A 50 11.23 2.84 -9.05
CA ARG A 50 11.24 4.32 -8.98
C ARG A 50 12.18 4.84 -7.91
N GLU A 51 12.22 4.24 -6.72
CA GLU A 51 13.17 4.61 -5.66
C GLU A 51 14.62 4.46 -6.13
N SER A 52 14.95 3.40 -6.85
CA SER A 52 16.31 3.22 -7.40
C SER A 52 16.68 4.31 -8.42
N ALA A 53 15.72 4.78 -9.21
CA ALA A 53 15.93 5.87 -10.14
C ALA A 53 16.18 7.22 -9.42
N TRP A 54 15.57 7.41 -8.23
CA TRP A 54 15.65 8.66 -7.46
C TRP A 54 16.65 8.62 -6.31
N VAL A 55 17.45 7.55 -6.17
CA VAL A 55 18.38 7.37 -5.05
C VAL A 55 19.49 8.43 -5.02
N HIS A 56 19.86 8.93 -6.20
CA HIS A 56 20.94 9.92 -6.34
C HIS A 56 20.51 11.35 -5.92
N ILE A 57 19.21 11.62 -5.79
CA ILE A 57 18.69 12.91 -5.35
C ILE A 57 18.27 12.82 -3.88
N PRO A 58 19.03 13.42 -2.95
CA PRO A 58 18.73 13.33 -1.52
C PRO A 58 17.48 14.12 -1.14
N ALA A 59 16.70 13.57 -0.19
CA ALA A 59 15.60 14.25 0.47
C ALA A 59 15.91 14.32 1.96
N LEU A 60 16.15 15.54 2.44
CA LEU A 60 16.63 15.81 3.80
C LEU A 60 15.53 16.49 4.63
N THR A 61 15.42 16.10 5.89
CA THR A 61 14.53 16.76 6.86
C THR A 61 15.10 18.06 7.41
N GLY A 62 16.41 18.27 7.25
CA GLY A 62 17.10 19.49 7.68
C GLY A 62 16.70 20.69 6.83
N LYS A 63 16.79 21.88 7.44
CA LYS A 63 16.52 23.17 6.76
C LYS A 63 17.75 23.74 6.06
N GLN A 64 18.94 23.33 6.47
CA GLN A 64 20.19 23.89 6.02
C GLN A 64 21.14 22.79 5.59
N VAL A 65 21.84 23.04 4.51
CA VAL A 65 23.01 22.31 4.09
C VAL A 65 24.17 23.24 4.19
N PRO A 66 25.25 22.91 4.94
CA PRO A 66 26.35 23.82 5.22
C PRO A 66 27.08 24.38 3.99
N GLU A 67 27.01 23.70 2.86
CA GLU A 67 27.76 23.99 1.65
C GLU A 67 26.88 24.40 0.46
N LEU A 68 25.67 24.94 0.72
CA LEU A 68 24.85 25.45 -0.38
C LEU A 68 25.50 26.68 -1.02
N PRO A 69 25.65 26.71 -2.36
CA PRO A 69 26.11 27.89 -3.07
C PRO A 69 25.15 29.08 -2.82
N THR A 70 25.66 30.29 -2.87
CA THR A 70 24.90 31.51 -2.60
C THR A 70 23.75 31.74 -3.58
N ALA A 71 23.84 31.15 -4.78
CA ALA A 71 22.81 31.25 -5.81
C ALA A 71 22.16 29.89 -6.06
N TYR A 72 20.90 29.78 -5.69
CA TYR A 72 20.07 28.61 -6.00
C TYR A 72 18.61 29.05 -6.24
N ASP A 73 17.91 28.27 -7.06
CA ASP A 73 16.46 28.40 -7.20
C ASP A 73 15.76 27.41 -6.30
N SER A 74 14.65 27.81 -5.69
CA SER A 74 13.92 26.97 -4.76
C SER A 74 12.42 27.00 -4.99
N GLN A 75 11.77 25.84 -4.91
CA GLN A 75 10.36 25.67 -5.14
C GLN A 75 9.76 24.74 -4.06
N LEU A 76 8.59 25.10 -3.52
CA LEU A 76 7.80 24.19 -2.71
C LEU A 76 7.22 23.08 -3.58
N VAL A 77 7.42 21.84 -3.17
CA VAL A 77 6.89 20.65 -3.85
C VAL A 77 6.09 19.80 -2.88
N VAL A 78 5.05 19.17 -3.42
CA VAL A 78 4.10 18.38 -2.65
C VAL A 78 3.80 17.08 -3.40
N GLY A 79 3.73 15.98 -2.68
CA GLY A 79 3.25 14.69 -3.17
C GLY A 79 2.25 14.10 -2.19
N SER A 80 1.08 13.71 -2.64
CA SER A 80 0.09 13.07 -1.78
C SER A 80 -0.39 11.73 -2.34
N VAL A 81 -0.80 10.86 -1.44
CA VAL A 81 -1.40 9.57 -1.77
C VAL A 81 -2.45 9.20 -0.74
N VAL A 82 -3.58 8.70 -1.21
CA VAL A 82 -4.59 8.10 -0.34
C VAL A 82 -4.43 6.59 -0.34
N VAL A 83 -4.27 6.02 0.84
CA VAL A 83 -4.19 4.57 1.04
C VAL A 83 -5.44 4.07 1.76
N SER A 84 -5.98 2.97 1.28
CA SER A 84 -7.15 2.33 1.88
C SER A 84 -6.77 0.97 2.47
N VAL A 85 -7.45 0.61 3.56
CA VAL A 85 -7.31 -0.70 4.18
C VAL A 85 -8.46 -1.58 3.72
N ASP A 86 -8.14 -2.63 2.97
CA ASP A 86 -9.12 -3.56 2.43
C ASP A 86 -10.00 -4.17 3.53
N HIS A 87 -11.28 -4.40 3.21
CA HIS A 87 -12.24 -5.03 4.11
C HIS A 87 -11.75 -6.38 4.64
N PHE A 88 -11.04 -7.15 3.81
CA PHE A 88 -10.46 -8.44 4.19
C PHE A 88 -9.37 -8.30 5.26
N LYS A 89 -8.47 -7.31 5.12
CA LYS A 89 -7.43 -7.02 6.12
C LYS A 89 -8.06 -6.56 7.45
N ARG A 90 -9.17 -5.80 7.40
CA ARG A 90 -9.94 -5.42 8.59
C ARG A 90 -10.63 -6.60 9.27
N TRP A 91 -11.19 -7.52 8.51
CA TRP A 91 -11.80 -8.72 9.04
C TRP A 91 -10.74 -9.61 9.73
N LEU A 92 -9.60 -9.82 9.09
CA LEU A 92 -8.48 -10.59 9.64
C LEU A 92 -7.88 -9.93 10.90
N SER A 93 -7.82 -8.59 10.97
CA SER A 93 -7.34 -7.87 12.16
C SER A 93 -8.29 -8.00 13.35
N LYS A 94 -9.61 -8.18 13.14
CA LYS A 94 -10.56 -8.48 14.21
C LYS A 94 -10.29 -9.84 14.85
N PHE A 95 -9.98 -10.86 14.06
CA PHE A 95 -9.56 -12.15 14.60
C PHE A 95 -8.25 -12.06 15.41
N ARG A 96 -7.30 -11.26 14.93
CA ARG A 96 -6.04 -11.02 15.64
C ARG A 96 -6.22 -10.26 16.95
N MET A 97 -7.22 -9.36 17.06
CA MET A 97 -7.55 -8.69 18.32
C MET A 97 -8.01 -9.69 19.40
N ILE A 98 -8.66 -10.78 19.01
CA ILE A 98 -9.11 -11.82 19.95
C ILE A 98 -7.93 -12.70 20.40
N PHE A 99 -6.99 -13.00 19.51
CA PHE A 99 -5.85 -13.89 19.80
C PHE A 99 -4.57 -13.14 20.21
N GLY A 100 -4.59 -11.80 20.24
CA GLY A 100 -3.43 -10.97 20.52
C GLY A 100 -2.45 -10.90 19.34
N GLY A 101 -1.72 -9.81 19.22
CA GLY A 101 -0.66 -9.63 18.22
C GLY A 101 -0.60 -8.22 17.65
N GLU A 102 0.61 -7.82 17.22
CA GLU A 102 0.89 -6.53 16.64
C GLU A 102 0.17 -6.33 15.30
N MET A 103 -0.40 -5.14 15.07
CA MET A 103 -1.16 -4.82 13.84
C MET A 103 -0.24 -4.50 12.65
N LYS A 104 0.62 -5.46 12.27
CA LYS A 104 1.58 -5.33 11.17
C LYS A 104 0.95 -4.96 9.81
N SER A 105 -0.32 -5.31 9.61
CA SER A 105 -1.03 -5.03 8.34
C SER A 105 -1.26 -3.53 8.09
N TYR A 106 -1.49 -2.74 9.14
CA TYR A 106 -1.65 -1.29 9.02
C TYR A 106 -0.30 -0.60 8.80
N ALA A 107 0.73 -1.02 9.53
CA ALA A 107 2.07 -0.47 9.40
C ALA A 107 2.59 -0.58 7.96
N SER A 108 2.41 -1.75 7.31
CA SER A 108 2.86 -1.96 5.92
C SER A 108 2.12 -1.08 4.90
N VAL A 109 0.82 -0.82 5.11
CA VAL A 109 0.04 0.04 4.21
C VAL A 109 0.45 1.50 4.33
N ILE A 110 0.66 2.00 5.57
CA ILE A 110 1.11 3.37 5.81
C ILE A 110 2.54 3.56 5.32
N ASP A 111 3.44 2.60 5.58
CA ASP A 111 4.83 2.67 5.07
C ASP A 111 4.87 2.77 3.55
N ARG A 112 4.08 1.95 2.86
CA ARG A 112 3.93 2.03 1.40
C ARG A 112 3.40 3.41 0.96
N GLY A 113 2.42 3.96 1.68
CA GLY A 113 1.89 5.30 1.42
C GLY A 113 2.95 6.39 1.58
N ARG A 114 3.79 6.31 2.61
CA ARG A 114 4.89 7.25 2.85
C ARG A 114 5.93 7.23 1.74
N ARG A 115 6.33 6.05 1.31
CA ARG A 115 7.28 5.88 0.20
C ARG A 115 6.72 6.43 -1.11
N GLU A 116 5.48 6.12 -1.43
CA GLU A 116 4.80 6.63 -2.62
C GLU A 116 4.64 8.17 -2.59
N ALA A 117 4.28 8.75 -1.45
CA ALA A 117 4.15 10.20 -1.31
C ALA A 117 5.50 10.92 -1.53
N ILE A 118 6.60 10.37 -1.00
CA ILE A 118 7.95 10.92 -1.24
C ILE A 118 8.32 10.84 -2.72
N LEU A 119 8.03 9.73 -3.39
CA LEU A 119 8.30 9.58 -4.81
C LEU A 119 7.53 10.62 -5.63
N ARG A 120 6.24 10.80 -5.36
CA ARG A 120 5.43 11.82 -6.04
C ARG A 120 5.93 13.25 -5.78
N MET A 121 6.40 13.53 -4.56
CA MET A 121 7.02 14.80 -4.23
C MET A 121 8.29 15.03 -5.07
N LYS A 122 9.14 14.01 -5.23
CA LYS A 122 10.35 14.09 -6.08
C LYS A 122 9.99 14.24 -7.56
N GLU A 123 9.01 13.48 -8.03
CA GLU A 123 8.52 13.55 -9.42
C GLU A 123 7.89 14.90 -9.77
N ALA A 124 7.41 15.68 -8.80
CA ALA A 124 6.88 17.01 -9.00
C ALA A 124 7.95 18.04 -9.42
N CYS A 125 9.24 17.77 -9.18
CA CYS A 125 10.35 18.60 -9.61
C CYS A 125 11.55 17.72 -10.03
N PRO A 126 11.52 17.16 -11.25
CA PRO A 126 12.55 16.22 -11.70
C PRO A 126 13.95 16.86 -11.85
N ASP A 127 14.01 18.17 -12.04
CA ASP A 127 15.26 18.92 -12.24
C ASP A 127 15.91 19.37 -10.94
N ALA A 128 15.37 18.96 -9.78
CA ALA A 128 15.94 19.31 -8.50
C ALA A 128 17.23 18.54 -8.24
N ASP A 129 18.26 19.21 -7.72
CA ASP A 129 19.50 18.57 -7.27
C ASP A 129 19.34 17.97 -5.87
N MET A 130 18.44 18.54 -5.04
CA MET A 130 18.11 18.03 -3.70
C MET A 130 16.75 18.54 -3.21
N PHE A 131 16.23 17.88 -2.18
CA PHE A 131 15.02 18.30 -1.49
C PHE A 131 15.35 18.56 0.00
N LEU A 132 15.01 19.76 0.49
CA LEU A 132 15.25 20.18 1.85
C LEU A 132 13.95 20.34 2.64
N ASN A 133 14.07 20.31 3.97
CA ASN A 133 12.95 20.48 4.90
C ASN A 133 11.77 19.52 4.57
N CYS A 134 12.09 18.29 4.16
CA CYS A 134 11.07 17.31 3.84
C CYS A 134 10.29 16.90 5.09
N ARG A 135 8.97 16.90 4.98
CA ARG A 135 8.04 16.51 6.04
C ARG A 135 7.04 15.49 5.49
N LEU A 136 6.59 14.63 6.38
CA LEU A 136 5.57 13.62 6.12
C LEU A 136 4.45 13.79 7.13
N GLU A 137 3.25 14.06 6.64
CA GLU A 137 2.03 14.14 7.43
C GLU A 137 1.10 12.99 7.06
N THR A 138 0.39 12.48 8.05
CA THR A 138 -0.59 11.41 7.82
C THR A 138 -1.91 11.82 8.46
N SER A 139 -2.94 11.95 7.65
CA SER A 139 -4.29 12.31 8.07
C SER A 139 -5.28 11.17 7.81
N THR A 140 -6.27 11.02 8.68
CA THR A 140 -7.33 10.05 8.49
C THR A 140 -8.47 10.70 7.70
N VAL A 141 -8.70 10.23 6.48
CA VAL A 141 -9.78 10.71 5.61
C VAL A 141 -11.11 10.04 5.98
N SER A 142 -11.07 8.75 6.33
CA SER A 142 -12.24 7.98 6.74
C SER A 142 -11.89 6.98 7.83
N ASN A 143 -12.66 6.98 8.91
CA ASN A 143 -12.48 6.06 10.03
C ASN A 143 -13.03 4.64 9.74
N GLY A 144 -13.63 4.43 8.58
CA GLY A 144 -14.15 3.13 8.17
C GLY A 144 -15.22 2.56 9.10
N LYS A 145 -16.12 3.37 9.66
CA LYS A 145 -17.26 2.90 10.43
C LYS A 145 -18.36 2.32 9.52
N GLY A 146 -18.99 1.23 9.95
CA GLY A 146 -20.04 0.55 9.17
C GLY A 146 -19.49 -0.09 7.89
N LYS A 147 -20.11 0.22 6.75
CA LYS A 147 -19.70 -0.25 5.41
C LYS A 147 -18.56 0.56 4.79
N ALA A 148 -18.18 1.70 5.38
CA ALA A 148 -17.13 2.56 4.85
C ALA A 148 -15.74 1.91 4.99
N VAL A 149 -14.90 2.12 3.98
CA VAL A 149 -13.49 1.70 4.00
C VAL A 149 -12.69 2.74 4.78
N GLY A 150 -11.82 2.30 5.68
CA GLY A 150 -10.87 3.18 6.34
C GLY A 150 -9.82 3.65 5.34
N CYS A 151 -9.66 4.97 5.20
CA CYS A 151 -8.69 5.59 4.30
C CYS A 151 -7.84 6.58 5.09
N ALA A 152 -6.55 6.61 4.78
CA ALA A 152 -5.62 7.61 5.28
C ALA A 152 -4.93 8.29 4.10
N GLU A 153 -4.76 9.58 4.20
CA GLU A 153 -3.92 10.35 3.29
C GLU A 153 -2.54 10.48 3.88
N VAL A 154 -1.53 10.30 3.05
CA VAL A 154 -0.14 10.60 3.38
C VAL A 154 0.32 11.73 2.47
N LEU A 155 0.75 12.81 3.06
CA LEU A 155 1.26 14.01 2.40
C LEU A 155 2.76 14.12 2.65
N ALA A 156 3.55 14.22 1.58
CA ALA A 156 4.96 14.58 1.62
C ALA A 156 5.11 15.98 1.03
N TYR A 157 5.85 16.84 1.69
CA TYR A 157 6.17 18.17 1.16
C TYR A 157 7.58 18.58 1.54
N GLY A 158 8.17 19.45 0.74
CA GLY A 158 9.53 19.92 0.95
C GLY A 158 9.90 21.04 -0.02
N THR A 159 11.11 21.53 0.08
CA THR A 159 11.66 22.54 -0.81
C THR A 159 12.62 21.85 -1.80
N ALA A 160 12.25 21.82 -3.07
CA ALA A 160 13.14 21.43 -4.14
C ALA A 160 14.16 22.55 -4.38
N VAL A 161 15.42 22.20 -4.45
CA VAL A 161 16.53 23.14 -4.67
C VAL A 161 17.23 22.76 -5.96
N ARG A 162 17.41 23.75 -6.83
CA ARG A 162 18.23 23.67 -8.04
C ARG A 162 19.46 24.54 -7.83
N LEU A 163 20.61 23.96 -7.93
CA LEU A 163 21.88 24.65 -7.82
C LEU A 163 22.17 25.35 -9.17
N ASN A 164 22.32 26.66 -9.17
CA ASN A 164 22.79 27.36 -10.35
C ASN A 164 24.24 26.93 -10.61
N LYS A 165 24.43 25.98 -11.53
CA LYS A 165 25.75 25.66 -12.07
C LYS A 165 26.21 26.88 -12.80
N THR A 166 27.03 27.73 -12.16
CA THR A 166 27.76 28.79 -12.86
C THR A 166 28.53 28.06 -13.96
N ALA A 167 28.22 28.39 -15.21
CA ALA A 167 28.98 27.88 -16.34
C ALA A 167 30.42 28.40 -16.15
N GLU A 168 31.37 27.50 -15.83
CA GLU A 168 32.77 27.73 -15.97
C GLU A 168 33.13 27.75 -17.46
#